data_bda0b276f8bede6a2662c875fc658c25
#
_entry.id   bda0b276f8bede6a2662c875fc658c25
#
_cell.length_a   1.000
_cell.length_b   1.000
_cell.length_c   1.000
_cell.angle_alpha   90.00
_cell.angle_beta   90.00
_cell.angle_gamma   90.00
#
_symmetry.space_group_name_H-M   'P 1'
#
loop_
_entity.id
_entity.type
_entity.pdbx_description
1 polymer ?
#
loop_
_entity_poly.entity_id
_entity_poly.type
_entity_poly.pdbx_seq_one_letter_code
_entity_poly.pdbx_strand_id
1 'polypeptide(L)'
;GLSIAGFILLLLKSDTGLKVMATCFYGISLILMFLMSCLYHSYASGLTVKRIWRRFDYTSIYLLIGGTFAPLFLVYWGNTIGIVLFCIQWGLIVAGITIICVFGPGRFRPVHYTLYFVIGWSAIMFIPGWFKHDKPLLLMILIGGIIYTVGMIPFVRDKKGDHFIWHLFVLAGAAFHFFAIYFLVY
;
A
#
# COMPACT_ATOMS: atom_id res chain seq x y z
N GLY A 1 6.37 -6.21 -13.97
CA GLY A 1 5.91 -5.72 -15.28
C GLY A 1 4.66 -4.89 -15.17
N LEU A 2 3.57 -5.42 -14.62
CA LEU A 2 2.28 -4.68 -14.48
C LEU A 2 2.42 -3.40 -13.65
N SER A 3 3.21 -3.41 -12.57
CA SER A 3 3.43 -2.21 -11.75
C SER A 3 4.16 -1.11 -12.50
N ILE A 4 5.12 -1.47 -13.35
CA ILE A 4 5.84 -0.52 -14.19
C ILE A 4 4.90 0.07 -15.24
N ALA A 5 4.13 -0.77 -15.93
CA ALA A 5 3.15 -0.32 -16.90
C ALA A 5 2.11 0.62 -16.27
N GLY A 6 1.56 0.25 -15.10
CA GLY A 6 0.63 1.10 -14.35
C GLY A 6 1.25 2.44 -13.94
N PHE A 7 2.50 2.45 -13.49
CA PHE A 7 3.20 3.68 -13.16
C PHE A 7 3.35 4.60 -14.37
N ILE A 8 3.74 4.06 -15.53
CA ILE A 8 3.85 4.84 -16.77
C ILE A 8 2.48 5.41 -17.17
N LEU A 9 1.41 4.59 -17.13
CA LEU A 9 0.07 5.03 -17.48
C LEU A 9 -0.41 6.19 -16.59
N LEU A 10 -0.14 6.14 -15.28
CA LEU A 10 -0.46 7.23 -14.36
C LEU A 10 0.38 8.47 -14.60
N LEU A 11 1.67 8.32 -14.92
CA LEU A 11 2.52 9.46 -15.27
C LEU A 11 2.01 10.18 -16.52
N LEU A 12 1.56 9.45 -17.53
CA LEU A 12 0.98 10.03 -18.75
C LEU A 12 -0.32 10.81 -18.50
N LYS A 13 -1.06 10.48 -17.44
CA LYS A 13 -2.25 11.23 -17.01
C LYS A 13 -1.95 12.37 -16.02
N SER A 14 -0.72 12.47 -15.52
CA SER A 14 -0.31 13.46 -14.52
C SER A 14 0.00 14.80 -15.19
N ASP A 15 -0.95 15.71 -15.20
CA ASP A 15 -0.90 17.04 -15.85
C ASP A 15 -0.38 18.15 -14.92
N THR A 16 -0.17 17.87 -13.63
CA THR A 16 0.34 18.83 -12.64
C THR A 16 1.50 18.24 -11.84
N GLY A 17 2.37 19.09 -11.30
CA GLY A 17 3.47 18.65 -10.43
C GLY A 17 3.00 17.86 -9.21
N LEU A 18 1.83 18.21 -8.65
CA LEU A 18 1.24 17.50 -7.52
C LEU A 18 0.79 16.08 -7.91
N LYS A 19 0.14 15.92 -9.07
CA LYS A 19 -0.22 14.59 -9.61
C LYS A 19 1.03 13.77 -9.90
N VAL A 20 2.07 14.34 -10.51
CA VAL A 20 3.34 13.65 -10.75
C VAL A 20 3.94 13.16 -9.43
N MET A 21 4.00 14.01 -8.41
CA MET A 21 4.50 13.64 -7.09
C MET A 21 3.70 12.51 -6.46
N ALA A 22 2.37 12.62 -6.44
CA ALA A 22 1.50 11.58 -5.90
C ALA A 22 1.62 10.26 -6.68
N THR A 23 1.72 10.33 -8.01
CA THR A 23 1.99 9.19 -8.88
C THR A 23 3.33 8.52 -8.56
N CYS A 24 4.39 9.31 -8.29
CA CYS A 24 5.68 8.76 -7.87
C CYS A 24 5.58 8.02 -6.53
N PHE A 25 4.90 8.57 -5.54
CA PHE A 25 4.66 7.87 -4.27
C PHE A 25 3.97 6.53 -4.49
N TYR A 26 2.89 6.52 -5.25
CA TYR A 26 2.11 5.31 -5.50
C TYR A 26 2.84 4.32 -6.41
N GLY A 27 3.27 4.73 -7.59
CA GLY A 27 3.87 3.85 -8.58
C GLY A 27 5.19 3.22 -8.12
N ILE A 28 6.06 4.01 -7.47
CA ILE A 28 7.30 3.49 -6.90
C ILE A 28 7.00 2.49 -5.78
N SER A 29 6.06 2.79 -4.88
CA SER A 29 5.70 1.86 -3.80
C SER A 29 5.12 0.55 -4.34
N LEU A 30 4.31 0.61 -5.41
CA LEU A 30 3.76 -0.57 -6.06
C LEU A 30 4.85 -1.44 -6.70
N ILE A 31 5.83 -0.82 -7.37
CA ILE A 31 7.00 -1.53 -7.92
C ILE A 31 7.82 -2.16 -6.79
N LEU A 32 8.11 -1.41 -5.73
CA LEU A 32 8.89 -1.89 -4.59
C LEU A 32 8.20 -3.07 -3.90
N MET A 33 6.88 -3.04 -3.71
CA MET A 33 6.14 -4.14 -3.08
C MET A 33 6.39 -5.46 -3.79
N PHE A 34 6.22 -5.52 -5.11
CA PHE A 34 6.40 -6.77 -5.86
C PHE A 34 7.86 -7.14 -6.06
N LEU A 35 8.76 -6.15 -6.23
CA LEU A 35 10.18 -6.39 -6.38
C LEU A 35 10.82 -6.94 -5.10
N MET A 36 10.55 -6.32 -3.94
CA MET A 36 11.12 -6.74 -2.66
C MET A 36 10.63 -8.12 -2.27
N SER A 37 9.36 -8.41 -2.52
CA SER A 37 8.82 -9.75 -2.30
C SER A 37 9.43 -10.80 -3.23
N CYS A 38 9.59 -10.49 -4.52
CA CYS A 38 10.26 -11.37 -5.47
C CYS A 38 11.69 -11.71 -5.01
N LEU A 39 12.47 -10.69 -4.63
CA LEU A 39 13.83 -10.86 -4.13
C LEU A 39 13.88 -11.67 -2.84
N TYR A 40 12.98 -11.41 -1.89
CA TYR A 40 12.89 -12.20 -0.67
C TYR A 40 12.65 -13.69 -0.94
N HIS A 41 11.76 -14.01 -1.91
CA HIS A 41 11.43 -15.40 -2.25
C HIS A 41 12.48 -16.09 -3.13
N SER A 42 13.34 -15.33 -3.82
CA SER A 42 14.41 -15.88 -4.68
C SER A 42 15.57 -16.49 -3.89
N TYR A 43 15.73 -16.19 -2.61
CA TYR A 43 16.85 -16.70 -1.82
C TYR A 43 16.46 -17.89 -0.95
N ALA A 44 17.39 -18.85 -0.81
CA ALA A 44 17.25 -20.01 0.05
C ALA A 44 17.12 -19.61 1.54
N SER A 45 16.39 -20.42 2.30
CA SER A 45 16.23 -20.22 3.75
C SER A 45 17.58 -20.36 4.48
N GLY A 46 17.74 -19.62 5.58
CA GLY A 46 18.96 -19.64 6.40
C GLY A 46 20.02 -18.61 6.02
N LEU A 47 19.98 -18.06 4.80
CA LEU A 47 20.97 -17.07 4.35
C LEU A 47 20.75 -15.70 5.02
N THR A 48 21.86 -15.01 5.34
CA THR A 48 21.81 -13.64 5.87
C THR A 48 21.12 -12.68 4.90
N VAL A 49 21.39 -12.83 3.59
CA VAL A 49 20.75 -12.04 2.53
C VAL A 49 19.22 -12.17 2.56
N LYS A 50 18.69 -13.38 2.82
CA LYS A 50 17.24 -13.58 2.94
C LYS A 50 16.65 -12.84 4.14
N ARG A 51 17.37 -12.73 5.27
CA ARG A 51 16.94 -11.95 6.44
C ARG A 51 16.84 -10.46 6.13
N ILE A 52 17.74 -9.94 5.31
CA ILE A 52 17.72 -8.54 4.85
C ILE A 52 16.51 -8.32 3.94
N TRP A 53 16.33 -9.15 2.90
CA TRP A 53 15.19 -9.02 1.98
C TRP A 53 13.83 -9.19 2.67
N ARG A 54 13.76 -10.01 3.73
CA ARG A 54 12.56 -10.09 4.56
C ARG A 54 12.18 -8.77 5.22
N ARG A 55 13.16 -7.96 5.65
CA ARG A 55 12.88 -6.62 6.18
C ARG A 55 12.31 -5.71 5.11
N PHE A 56 12.90 -5.73 3.91
CA PHE A 56 12.41 -4.94 2.79
C PHE A 56 11.01 -5.37 2.33
N ASP A 57 10.74 -6.67 2.27
CA ASP A 57 9.42 -7.22 1.94
C ASP A 57 8.33 -6.69 2.89
N TYR A 58 8.55 -6.78 4.20
CA TYR A 58 7.60 -6.23 5.20
C TYR A 58 7.53 -4.69 5.18
N THR A 59 8.62 -4.01 4.91
CA THR A 59 8.66 -2.54 4.78
C THR A 59 7.86 -2.07 3.58
N SER A 60 7.89 -2.80 2.47
CA SER A 60 7.18 -2.45 1.24
C SER A 60 5.66 -2.46 1.40
N ILE A 61 5.11 -3.19 2.39
CA ILE A 61 3.68 -3.13 2.74
C ILE A 61 3.32 -1.72 3.24
N TYR A 62 4.11 -1.16 4.16
CA TYR A 62 3.92 0.22 4.63
C TYR A 62 3.99 1.23 3.49
N LEU A 63 5.00 1.08 2.62
CA LEU A 63 5.18 1.97 1.47
C LEU A 63 3.99 1.87 0.50
N LEU A 64 3.48 0.67 0.22
CA LEU A 64 2.32 0.50 -0.65
C LEU A 64 1.07 1.16 -0.06
N ILE A 65 0.81 1.01 1.24
CA ILE A 65 -0.31 1.67 1.89
C ILE A 65 -0.17 3.19 1.73
N GLY A 66 0.95 3.78 2.17
CA GLY A 66 1.16 5.23 2.08
C GLY A 66 1.16 5.75 0.65
N GLY A 67 1.74 5.01 -0.28
CA GLY A 67 1.74 5.35 -1.70
C GLY A 67 0.33 5.35 -2.30
N THR A 68 -0.52 4.37 -1.94
CA THR A 68 -1.91 4.30 -2.40
C THR A 68 -2.74 5.50 -1.93
N PHE A 69 -2.48 5.98 -0.71
CA PHE A 69 -3.19 7.14 -0.17
C PHE A 69 -2.67 8.50 -0.67
N ALA A 70 -1.45 8.57 -1.23
CA ALA A 70 -0.91 9.82 -1.74
C ALA A 70 -1.80 10.48 -2.80
N PRO A 71 -2.27 9.81 -3.87
CA PRO A 71 -3.23 10.40 -4.81
C PRO A 71 -4.56 10.80 -4.16
N LEU A 72 -5.05 10.03 -3.19
CA LEU A 72 -6.32 10.31 -2.53
C LEU A 72 -6.23 11.56 -1.65
N PHE A 73 -5.18 11.66 -0.83
CA PHE A 73 -5.03 12.77 0.12
C PHE A 73 -4.54 14.05 -0.53
N LEU A 74 -3.57 13.96 -1.46
CA LEU A 74 -2.93 15.12 -2.03
C LEU A 74 -3.65 15.66 -3.28
N VAL A 75 -4.22 14.76 -4.11
CA VAL A 75 -4.85 15.15 -5.38
C VAL A 75 -6.37 15.23 -5.22
N TYR A 76 -7.02 14.16 -4.83
CA TYR A 76 -8.48 14.11 -4.76
C TYR A 76 -9.03 15.06 -3.69
N TRP A 77 -8.51 14.99 -2.46
CA TRP A 77 -8.89 15.93 -1.39
C TRP A 77 -8.19 17.29 -1.54
N GLY A 78 -6.92 17.32 -1.85
CA GLY A 78 -6.15 18.51 -2.23
C GLY A 78 -6.24 19.71 -1.27
N ASN A 79 -6.71 19.49 -0.04
CA ASN A 79 -6.93 20.53 0.96
C ASN A 79 -6.03 20.30 2.20
N THR A 80 -6.10 21.23 3.15
CA THR A 80 -5.31 21.16 4.40
C THR A 80 -5.52 19.85 5.16
N ILE A 81 -6.77 19.33 5.20
CA ILE A 81 -7.07 18.06 5.89
C ILE A 81 -6.35 16.90 5.21
N GLY A 82 -6.41 16.83 3.87
CA GLY A 82 -5.68 15.79 3.11
C GLY A 82 -4.18 15.83 3.37
N ILE A 83 -3.57 17.03 3.38
CA ILE A 83 -2.14 17.18 3.67
C ILE A 83 -1.81 16.73 5.10
N VAL A 84 -2.59 17.14 6.09
CA VAL A 84 -2.39 16.75 7.51
C VAL A 84 -2.48 15.23 7.66
N LEU A 85 -3.49 14.59 7.05
CA LEU A 85 -3.65 13.15 7.12
C LEU A 85 -2.52 12.41 6.40
N PHE A 86 -2.06 12.92 5.27
CA PHE A 86 -0.87 12.39 4.59
C PHE A 86 0.35 12.44 5.51
N CYS A 87 0.62 13.57 6.17
CA CYS A 87 1.74 13.70 7.09
C CYS A 87 1.63 12.76 8.30
N ILE A 88 0.44 12.65 8.92
CA ILE A 88 0.20 11.72 10.04
C ILE A 88 0.43 10.29 9.60
N GLN A 89 -0.13 9.89 8.46
CA GLN A 89 0.00 8.53 7.93
C GLN A 89 1.47 8.19 7.66
N TRP A 90 2.22 9.09 7.00
CA TRP A 90 3.63 8.89 6.72
C TRP A 90 4.49 8.89 7.99
N GLY A 91 4.12 9.67 9.02
CA GLY A 91 4.74 9.59 10.35
C GLY A 91 4.61 8.19 10.97
N LEU A 92 3.41 7.59 10.93
CA LEU A 92 3.16 6.22 11.40
C LEU A 92 3.90 5.17 10.55
N ILE A 93 3.98 5.37 9.24
CA ILE A 93 4.72 4.51 8.31
C ILE A 93 6.21 4.52 8.66
N VAL A 94 6.81 5.70 8.83
CA VAL A 94 8.22 5.84 9.20
C VAL A 94 8.50 5.16 10.53
N ALA A 95 7.63 5.35 11.53
CA ALA A 95 7.76 4.66 12.81
C ALA A 95 7.70 3.13 12.66
N GLY A 96 6.75 2.60 11.90
CA GLY A 96 6.64 1.16 11.63
C GLY A 96 7.85 0.59 10.89
N ILE A 97 8.34 1.30 9.87
CA ILE A 97 9.57 0.95 9.13
C ILE A 97 10.79 0.94 10.07
N THR A 98 10.92 1.94 10.92
CA THR A 98 12.01 2.03 11.89
C THR A 98 12.02 0.81 12.82
N ILE A 99 10.87 0.41 13.34
CA ILE A 99 10.73 -0.79 14.16
C ILE A 99 11.20 -2.04 13.40
N ILE A 100 10.82 -2.20 12.12
CA ILE A 100 11.28 -3.32 11.29
C ILE A 100 12.80 -3.28 11.08
N CYS A 101 13.36 -2.12 10.78
CA CYS A 101 14.79 -1.95 10.54
C CYS A 101 15.64 -2.29 11.77
N VAL A 102 15.18 -1.85 12.94
CA VAL A 102 15.93 -2.06 14.21
C VAL A 102 15.74 -3.48 14.72
N PHE A 103 14.52 -3.93 14.87
CA PHE A 103 14.19 -5.18 15.58
C PHE A 103 13.88 -6.37 14.64
N GLY A 104 13.68 -6.11 13.36
CA GLY A 104 13.21 -7.09 12.39
C GLY A 104 11.70 -7.33 12.45
N PRO A 105 11.09 -7.85 11.35
CA PRO A 105 9.63 -7.97 11.21
C PRO A 105 9.01 -9.03 12.13
N GLY A 106 9.81 -9.90 12.74
CA GLY A 106 9.31 -11.01 13.56
C GLY A 106 9.02 -10.64 15.02
N ARG A 107 9.67 -9.59 15.57
CA ARG A 107 9.62 -9.30 17.01
C ARG A 107 8.30 -8.68 17.46
N PHE A 108 7.74 -7.79 16.67
CA PHE A 108 6.53 -7.04 17.03
C PHE A 108 5.41 -7.25 15.99
N ARG A 109 5.21 -8.49 15.53
CA ARG A 109 4.20 -8.83 14.50
C ARG A 109 2.80 -8.23 14.78
N PRO A 110 2.22 -8.32 15.99
CA PRO A 110 0.91 -7.73 16.25
C PRO A 110 0.89 -6.21 16.05
N VAL A 111 1.96 -5.52 16.43
CA VAL A 111 2.06 -4.06 16.22
C VAL A 111 2.06 -3.73 14.74
N HIS A 112 2.82 -4.46 13.91
CA HIS A 112 2.82 -4.24 12.46
C HIS A 112 1.47 -4.53 11.84
N TYR A 113 0.81 -5.62 12.21
CA TYR A 113 -0.52 -5.97 11.69
C TYR A 113 -1.58 -4.92 12.08
N THR A 114 -1.55 -4.44 13.32
CA THR A 114 -2.42 -3.35 13.78
C THR A 114 -2.15 -2.07 13.00
N LEU A 115 -0.89 -1.69 12.81
CA LEU A 115 -0.53 -0.50 12.03
C LEU A 115 -0.96 -0.62 10.57
N TYR A 116 -0.72 -1.75 9.90
CA TYR A 116 -1.20 -1.97 8.53
C TYR A 116 -2.71 -1.79 8.43
N PHE A 117 -3.46 -2.33 9.39
CA PHE A 117 -4.90 -2.21 9.42
C PHE A 117 -5.34 -0.75 9.66
N VAL A 118 -4.82 -0.10 10.70
CA VAL A 118 -5.20 1.27 11.07
C VAL A 118 -4.88 2.26 9.95
N ILE A 119 -3.66 2.23 9.39
CA ILE A 119 -3.28 3.13 8.31
C ILE A 119 -3.97 2.77 6.99
N GLY A 120 -4.24 1.47 6.73
CA GLY A 120 -4.94 1.01 5.53
C GLY A 120 -6.42 1.38 5.52
N TRP A 121 -7.05 1.47 6.70
CA TRP A 121 -8.44 1.90 6.84
C TRP A 121 -8.61 3.39 7.17
N SER A 122 -7.54 4.18 7.11
CA SER A 122 -7.62 5.63 7.38
C SER A 122 -8.57 6.37 6.43
N ALA A 123 -8.87 5.83 5.23
CA ALA A 123 -9.89 6.35 4.32
C ALA A 123 -11.32 6.31 4.86
N ILE A 124 -11.59 5.54 5.93
CA ILE A 124 -12.95 5.39 6.48
C ILE A 124 -13.56 6.73 6.89
N MET A 125 -12.73 7.67 7.33
CA MET A 125 -13.19 9.01 7.72
C MET A 125 -13.76 9.83 6.55
N PHE A 126 -13.47 9.44 5.31
CA PHE A 126 -13.96 10.12 4.11
C PHE A 126 -15.21 9.50 3.51
N ILE A 127 -15.67 8.35 4.05
CA ILE A 127 -16.86 7.64 3.56
C ILE A 127 -18.09 8.58 3.43
N PRO A 128 -18.42 9.45 4.40
CA PRO A 128 -19.58 10.32 4.26
C PRO A 128 -19.51 11.26 3.07
N GLY A 129 -18.33 11.82 2.80
CA GLY A 129 -18.09 12.69 1.66
C GLY A 129 -18.15 11.94 0.32
N TRP A 130 -17.48 10.81 0.21
CA TRP A 130 -17.51 9.98 -1.01
C TRP A 130 -18.90 9.37 -1.27
N PHE A 131 -19.60 8.95 -0.23
CA PHE A 131 -20.96 8.43 -0.38
C PHE A 131 -21.91 9.47 -0.99
N LYS A 132 -21.69 10.75 -0.67
CA LYS A 132 -22.50 11.86 -1.19
C LYS A 132 -22.07 12.29 -2.61
N HIS A 133 -20.78 12.32 -2.90
CA HIS A 133 -20.24 12.98 -4.09
C HIS A 133 -19.59 12.04 -5.11
N ASP A 134 -19.07 10.87 -4.66
CA ASP A 134 -18.31 9.96 -5.54
C ASP A 134 -18.45 8.50 -5.09
N LYS A 135 -19.64 7.94 -5.30
CA LYS A 135 -19.94 6.54 -4.97
C LYS A 135 -19.05 5.53 -5.71
N PRO A 136 -18.70 5.71 -7.00
CA PRO A 136 -17.81 4.78 -7.69
C PRO A 136 -16.43 4.70 -7.04
N LEU A 137 -15.83 5.83 -6.68
CA LEU A 137 -14.55 5.88 -5.99
C LEU A 137 -14.63 5.17 -4.63
N LEU A 138 -15.65 5.50 -3.83
CA LEU A 138 -15.89 4.83 -2.56
C LEU A 138 -15.97 3.32 -2.72
N LEU A 139 -16.76 2.85 -3.69
CA LEU A 139 -16.97 1.41 -3.90
C LEU A 139 -15.65 0.71 -4.26
N MET A 140 -14.86 1.27 -5.18
CA MET A 140 -13.58 0.69 -5.60
C MET A 140 -12.56 0.65 -4.46
N ILE A 141 -12.46 1.74 -3.67
CA ILE A 141 -11.57 1.80 -2.51
C ILE A 141 -11.99 0.80 -1.42
N LEU A 142 -13.29 0.69 -1.13
CA LEU A 142 -13.81 -0.28 -0.17
C LEU A 142 -13.57 -1.73 -0.61
N ILE A 143 -13.84 -2.06 -1.87
CA ILE A 143 -13.60 -3.42 -2.39
C ILE A 143 -12.10 -3.76 -2.27
N GLY A 144 -11.21 -2.86 -2.69
CA GLY A 144 -9.76 -3.06 -2.54
C GLY A 144 -9.34 -3.25 -1.09
N GLY A 145 -9.86 -2.41 -0.17
CA GLY A 145 -9.60 -2.50 1.27
C GLY A 145 -10.10 -3.81 1.89
N ILE A 146 -11.29 -4.29 1.50
CA ILE A 146 -11.84 -5.58 1.93
C ILE A 146 -10.97 -6.73 1.41
N ILE A 147 -10.54 -6.69 0.15
CA ILE A 147 -9.65 -7.69 -0.44
C ILE A 147 -8.34 -7.78 0.34
N TYR A 148 -7.69 -6.65 0.65
CA TYR A 148 -6.49 -6.63 1.49
C TYR A 148 -6.76 -7.19 2.89
N THR A 149 -7.89 -6.82 3.51
CA THR A 149 -8.27 -7.28 4.85
C THR A 149 -8.47 -8.80 4.89
N VAL A 150 -9.17 -9.36 3.89
CA VAL A 150 -9.34 -10.81 3.76
C VAL A 150 -7.99 -11.49 3.52
N GLY A 151 -7.13 -10.89 2.71
CA GLY A 151 -5.76 -11.36 2.47
C GLY A 151 -4.89 -11.40 3.72
N MET A 152 -5.16 -10.56 4.73
CA MET A 152 -4.45 -10.65 6.02
C MET A 152 -4.66 -11.99 6.75
N ILE A 153 -5.74 -12.70 6.48
CA ILE A 153 -6.02 -14.01 7.11
C ILE A 153 -4.91 -15.02 6.79
N PRO A 154 -4.63 -15.37 5.50
CA PRO A 154 -3.50 -16.25 5.20
C PRO A 154 -2.16 -15.64 5.61
N PHE A 155 -1.95 -14.33 5.51
CA PHE A 155 -0.71 -13.67 5.90
C PHE A 155 -0.38 -13.87 7.39
N VAL A 156 -1.37 -13.75 8.28
CA VAL A 156 -1.21 -13.95 9.73
C VAL A 156 -1.09 -15.44 10.08
N ARG A 157 -1.81 -16.31 9.38
CA ARG A 157 -1.80 -17.75 9.61
C ARG A 157 -0.44 -18.40 9.29
N ASP A 158 0.30 -17.89 8.31
CA ASP A 158 1.69 -18.22 7.97
C ASP A 158 1.94 -19.74 7.74
N LYS A 159 0.96 -20.47 7.15
CA LYS A 159 1.10 -21.88 6.77
C LYS A 159 1.72 -22.02 5.38
N LYS A 160 2.15 -23.23 5.02
CA LYS A 160 2.71 -23.52 3.68
C LYS A 160 1.68 -23.14 2.59
N GLY A 161 2.08 -22.27 1.68
CA GLY A 161 1.23 -21.75 0.60
C GLY A 161 0.45 -20.47 0.93
N ASP A 162 0.24 -20.15 2.21
CA ASP A 162 -0.52 -18.97 2.62
C ASP A 162 0.10 -17.66 2.11
N HIS A 163 1.42 -17.60 2.05
CA HIS A 163 2.12 -16.43 1.56
C HIS A 163 1.88 -16.18 0.06
N PHE A 164 1.78 -17.24 -0.74
CA PHE A 164 1.39 -17.11 -2.15
C PHE A 164 -0.05 -16.60 -2.29
N ILE A 165 -0.99 -17.14 -1.49
CA ILE A 165 -2.38 -16.69 -1.45
C ILE A 165 -2.45 -15.21 -1.06
N TRP A 166 -1.67 -14.79 -0.05
CA TRP A 166 -1.55 -13.38 0.34
C TRP A 166 -1.20 -12.49 -0.85
N HIS A 167 -0.21 -12.86 -1.67
CA HIS A 167 0.18 -12.05 -2.83
C HIS A 167 -0.90 -11.97 -3.91
N LEU A 168 -1.75 -12.98 -4.06
CA LEU A 168 -2.91 -12.89 -4.95
C LEU A 168 -3.92 -11.84 -4.46
N PHE A 169 -4.17 -11.78 -3.15
CA PHE A 169 -5.00 -10.73 -2.55
C PHE A 169 -4.35 -9.35 -2.68
N VAL A 170 -3.04 -9.25 -2.50
CA VAL A 170 -2.32 -7.98 -2.70
C VAL A 170 -2.44 -7.51 -4.14
N LEU A 171 -2.27 -8.38 -5.12
CA LEU A 171 -2.42 -8.05 -6.54
C LEU A 171 -3.85 -7.60 -6.86
N ALA A 172 -4.85 -8.32 -6.38
CA ALA A 172 -6.25 -7.98 -6.61
C ALA A 172 -6.64 -6.64 -5.97
N GLY A 173 -6.28 -6.41 -4.71
CA GLY A 173 -6.53 -5.15 -4.02
C GLY A 173 -5.82 -3.97 -4.69
N ALA A 174 -4.55 -4.17 -5.10
CA ALA A 174 -3.79 -3.16 -5.84
C ALA A 174 -4.43 -2.83 -7.19
N ALA A 175 -5.00 -3.81 -7.90
CA ALA A 175 -5.70 -3.56 -9.15
C ALA A 175 -6.95 -2.69 -8.95
N PHE A 176 -7.79 -2.97 -7.94
CA PHE A 176 -8.95 -2.13 -7.61
C PHE A 176 -8.54 -0.70 -7.28
N HIS A 177 -7.51 -0.52 -6.43
CA HIS A 177 -7.02 0.80 -6.08
C HIS A 177 -6.36 1.52 -7.27
N PHE A 178 -5.64 0.79 -8.13
CA PHE A 178 -5.07 1.36 -9.35
C PHE A 178 -6.17 1.91 -10.28
N PHE A 179 -7.20 1.13 -10.56
CA PHE A 179 -8.30 1.58 -11.41
C PHE A 179 -9.11 2.71 -10.78
N ALA A 180 -9.30 2.71 -9.45
CA ALA A 180 -9.91 3.82 -8.74
C ALA A 180 -9.11 5.13 -8.96
N ILE A 181 -7.79 5.08 -8.78
CA ILE A 181 -6.91 6.23 -8.97
C ILE A 181 -6.89 6.65 -10.44
N TYR A 182 -6.73 5.70 -11.36
CA TYR A 182 -6.58 5.98 -12.79
C TYR A 182 -7.83 6.58 -13.43
N PHE A 183 -9.02 6.11 -13.07
CA PHE A 183 -10.28 6.54 -13.70
C PHE A 183 -11.02 7.62 -12.93
N LEU A 184 -10.84 7.71 -11.61
CA LEU A 184 -11.70 8.52 -10.76
C LEU A 184 -10.95 9.62 -9.98
N VAL A 185 -9.60 9.57 -9.93
CA VAL A 185 -8.79 10.61 -9.31
C VAL A 185 -8.03 11.44 -10.34
N TYR A 186 -7.60 10.83 -11.44
CA TYR A 186 -6.83 11.43 -12.54
C TYR A 186 -7.67 11.55 -13.80
#